data_fbc3051b408f63c7f50a9aa56117c0d0
#
_entry.id   fbc3051b408f63c7f50a9aa56117c0d0
#
_cell.length_a   1.000
_cell.length_b   1.000
_cell.length_c   1.000
_cell.angle_alpha   90.00
_cell.angle_beta   90.00
_cell.angle_gamma   90.00
#
_symmetry.space_group_name_H-M   'P 1'
#
loop_
_entity.id
_entity.type
_entity.pdbx_description
1 polymer ?
#
loop_
_entity_poly.entity_id
_entity_poly.type
_entity_poly.pdbx_seq_one_letter_code
_entity_poly.pdbx_strand_id
1 'polypeptide(L)'
;MAFPLPDEKVSDLERQVFGPRRVYSMTLNMPNLNSSGGSWVIRFSELKEESAKGELFAPEATHKVDPGYPIELIRQNVQGMVTLRAVIHSDGRVSDVKVLNSPDERLDTYARAAFEQWQFRPGMKNGNAVALEAVVTIPFRIRKAF
;
A
#
# COMPACT_ATOMS: atom_id res chain seq x y z
N MET A 1 -19.15 -2.39 1.55
CA MET A 1 -17.78 -2.80 1.90
C MET A 1 -17.68 -4.32 1.84
N ALA A 2 -16.77 -4.83 1.05
CA ALA A 2 -16.61 -6.28 0.91
C ALA A 2 -15.73 -6.81 2.03
N PHE A 3 -15.96 -8.06 2.43
CA PHE A 3 -15.07 -8.73 3.36
C PHE A 3 -13.80 -9.14 2.62
N PRO A 4 -12.63 -8.74 3.12
CA PRO A 4 -11.40 -9.21 2.50
C PRO A 4 -11.19 -10.70 2.83
N LEU A 5 -10.68 -11.44 1.85
CA LEU A 5 -10.27 -12.81 2.06
C LEU A 5 -8.79 -12.85 2.41
N PRO A 6 -8.37 -13.77 3.27
CA PRO A 6 -6.94 -13.94 3.54
C PRO A 6 -6.18 -14.24 2.26
N ASP A 7 -5.03 -13.58 2.10
CA ASP A 7 -4.19 -13.79 0.94
C ASP A 7 -3.16 -14.87 1.24
N GLU A 8 -3.20 -15.94 0.45
CA GLU A 8 -2.26 -17.05 0.58
C GLU A 8 -0.98 -16.82 -0.20
N LYS A 9 -0.97 -15.82 -1.10
CA LYS A 9 0.18 -15.52 -1.96
C LYS A 9 1.03 -14.39 -1.40
N VAL A 10 1.43 -14.54 -0.16
CA VAL A 10 2.24 -13.51 0.52
C VAL A 10 3.71 -13.76 0.22
N SER A 11 4.42 -12.74 -0.21
CA SER A 11 5.86 -12.84 -0.48
C SER A 11 6.66 -13.01 0.81
N ASP A 12 7.92 -13.45 0.67
CA ASP A 12 8.80 -13.59 1.84
C ASP A 12 9.02 -12.27 2.55
N LEU A 13 9.15 -11.19 1.80
CA LEU A 13 9.29 -9.84 2.36
C LEU A 13 8.08 -9.45 3.20
N GLU A 14 6.89 -9.75 2.69
CA GLU A 14 5.65 -9.48 3.40
C GLU A 14 5.49 -10.33 4.64
N ARG A 15 5.91 -11.59 4.57
CA ARG A 15 5.90 -12.48 5.74
C ARG A 15 6.82 -12.00 6.85
N GLN A 16 7.92 -11.35 6.51
CA GLN A 16 8.81 -10.75 7.50
C GLN A 16 8.11 -9.60 8.23
N VAL A 17 7.27 -8.85 7.55
CA VAL A 17 6.51 -7.76 8.15
C VAL A 17 5.36 -8.28 8.99
N PHE A 18 4.55 -9.16 8.41
CA PHE A 18 3.30 -9.59 9.04
C PHE A 18 3.46 -10.74 10.04
N GLY A 19 4.51 -11.57 9.85
CA GLY A 19 4.70 -12.74 10.70
C GLY A 19 3.54 -13.72 10.55
N PRO A 20 3.07 -14.33 11.66
CA PRO A 20 1.99 -15.31 11.62
C PRO A 20 0.60 -14.69 11.51
N ARG A 21 0.49 -13.38 11.49
CA ARG A 21 -0.80 -12.69 11.42
C ARG A 21 -1.50 -12.99 10.10
N ARG A 22 -2.83 -12.95 10.14
CA ARG A 22 -3.64 -13.13 8.95
C ARG A 22 -3.49 -11.91 8.05
N VAL A 23 -3.14 -12.16 6.78
CA VAL A 23 -2.90 -11.11 5.79
C VAL A 23 -4.04 -11.06 4.80
N TYR A 24 -4.52 -9.86 4.51
CA TYR A 24 -5.53 -9.60 3.52
C TYR A 24 -4.93 -8.77 2.40
N SER A 25 -5.53 -8.78 1.23
CA SER A 25 -5.08 -7.94 0.14
C SER A 25 -6.24 -7.20 -0.50
N MET A 26 -5.94 -6.04 -1.07
CA MET A 26 -6.87 -5.32 -1.91
C MET A 26 -6.11 -4.67 -3.06
N THR A 27 -6.80 -4.54 -4.18
CA THR A 27 -6.27 -3.92 -5.38
C THR A 27 -6.92 -2.56 -5.55
N LEU A 28 -6.12 -1.53 -5.75
CA LEU A 28 -6.59 -0.18 -5.95
C LEU A 28 -6.35 0.23 -7.39
N ASN A 29 -7.40 0.63 -8.06
CA ASN A 29 -7.29 1.12 -9.42
C ASN A 29 -6.85 2.59 -9.38
N MET A 30 -5.66 2.86 -9.90
CA MET A 30 -5.14 4.21 -10.02
C MET A 30 -5.39 4.69 -11.44
N PRO A 31 -6.28 5.66 -11.63
CA PRO A 31 -6.68 6.09 -12.97
C PRO A 31 -5.59 6.77 -13.74
N ASN A 32 -4.48 7.03 -13.13
CA ASN A 32 -3.48 7.87 -13.71
C ASN A 32 -2.14 7.42 -13.20
N LEU A 33 -1.15 7.77 -13.67
CA LEU A 33 -0.77 8.77 -14.44
C LEU A 33 0.70 8.98 -14.54
N ASN A 34 1.38 9.37 -13.50
CA ASN A 34 2.81 9.52 -13.51
C ASN A 34 3.49 8.19 -13.26
N SER A 35 2.87 7.37 -12.44
CA SER A 35 3.29 5.98 -12.22
C SER A 35 2.50 5.08 -13.17
N SER A 36 2.74 5.14 -14.37
CA SER A 36 2.22 4.33 -15.45
C SER A 36 1.07 3.40 -15.14
N GLY A 37 -0.02 3.92 -14.89
CA GLY A 37 -1.29 3.22 -14.84
C GLY A 37 -1.24 1.74 -14.54
N GLY A 38 -1.86 1.38 -13.60
CA GLY A 38 -1.96 0.04 -13.17
C GLY A 38 -2.60 0.05 -11.82
N SER A 39 -2.80 -1.12 -11.36
CA SER A 39 -3.37 -1.31 -10.05
C SER A 39 -2.27 -1.38 -9.01
N TRP A 40 -2.47 -0.70 -7.90
CA TRP A 40 -1.62 -0.87 -6.74
C TRP A 40 -2.18 -1.99 -5.89
N VAL A 41 -1.30 -2.81 -5.34
CA VAL A 41 -1.68 -3.87 -4.42
C VAL A 41 -1.28 -3.46 -3.02
N ILE A 42 -2.24 -3.50 -2.11
CA ILE A 42 -2.00 -3.26 -0.69
C ILE A 42 -2.35 -4.53 0.06
N ARG A 43 -1.37 -5.06 0.79
CA ARG A 43 -1.60 -6.13 1.74
C ARG A 43 -1.61 -5.55 3.14
N PHE A 44 -2.51 -6.01 3.97
CA PHE A 44 -2.66 -5.46 5.30
C PHE A 44 -3.03 -6.52 6.32
N SER A 45 -2.70 -6.22 7.57
CA SER A 45 -3.05 -7.06 8.71
C SER A 45 -3.35 -6.15 9.89
N GLU A 46 -4.07 -6.63 10.87
CA GLU A 46 -4.24 -5.85 12.10
C GLU A 46 -2.89 -5.61 12.73
N LEU A 47 -2.66 -4.39 13.20
CA LEU A 47 -1.39 -4.02 13.82
C LEU A 47 -1.14 -4.87 15.06
N LYS A 48 -2.20 -5.08 15.86
CA LYS A 48 -2.21 -6.03 16.97
C LYS A 48 -3.40 -6.94 16.84
N GLU A 49 -3.15 -8.22 16.64
CA GLU A 49 -4.19 -9.21 16.57
C GLU A 49 -4.55 -9.63 17.99
N GLU A 50 -5.45 -8.88 18.63
CA GLU A 50 -5.83 -9.12 20.02
C GLU A 50 -6.91 -10.17 20.19
N SER A 51 -7.68 -10.43 19.14
CA SER A 51 -8.76 -11.39 19.18
C SER A 51 -8.94 -12.04 17.82
N ALA A 52 -9.06 -13.35 17.82
CA ALA A 52 -9.38 -14.11 16.62
C ALA A 52 -10.85 -13.96 16.22
N LYS A 53 -11.68 -13.38 17.09
CA LYS A 53 -13.11 -13.25 16.87
C LYS A 53 -13.46 -11.93 16.23
N GLY A 54 -14.36 -11.99 15.27
CA GLY A 54 -14.88 -10.82 14.59
C GLY A 54 -14.37 -10.73 13.18
N GLU A 55 -15.15 -10.08 12.34
CA GLU A 55 -14.84 -9.90 10.93
C GLU A 55 -14.18 -8.55 10.73
N LEU A 56 -13.08 -8.55 10.00
CA LEU A 56 -12.38 -7.33 9.63
C LEU A 56 -12.96 -6.79 8.33
N PHE A 57 -13.43 -5.56 8.35
CA PHE A 57 -13.81 -4.85 7.14
C PHE A 57 -12.60 -4.06 6.63
N ALA A 58 -12.35 -4.16 5.33
CA ALA A 58 -11.20 -3.53 4.71
C ALA A 58 -11.27 -2.00 4.82
N PRO A 59 -10.11 -1.35 4.91
CA PRO A 59 -10.06 0.11 4.80
C PRO A 59 -10.39 0.53 3.38
N GLU A 60 -10.83 1.77 3.22
CA GLU A 60 -11.15 2.32 1.91
C GLU A 60 -10.39 3.63 1.71
N ALA A 61 -9.65 3.74 0.62
CA ALA A 61 -8.91 4.95 0.33
C ALA A 61 -9.89 6.06 -0.07
N THR A 62 -9.94 7.11 0.74
CA THR A 62 -10.80 8.27 0.51
C THR A 62 -10.05 9.40 -0.18
N HIS A 63 -8.74 9.43 -0.05
CA HIS A 63 -7.88 10.39 -0.73
C HIS A 63 -6.63 9.67 -1.21
N LYS A 64 -6.40 9.72 -2.51
CA LYS A 64 -5.26 9.08 -3.16
C LYS A 64 -4.38 10.13 -3.82
N VAL A 65 -3.08 9.99 -3.67
CA VAL A 65 -2.10 10.88 -4.29
C VAL A 65 -1.19 10.02 -5.14
N ASP A 66 -1.08 10.36 -6.42
CA ASP A 66 -0.20 9.66 -7.33
C ASP A 66 1.24 10.12 -7.11
N PRO A 67 2.24 9.23 -7.08
CA PRO A 67 3.62 9.64 -6.90
C PRO A 67 4.15 10.41 -8.10
N GLY A 68 5.02 11.38 -7.84
CA GLY A 68 5.76 12.04 -8.90
C GLY A 68 6.71 11.07 -9.59
N TYR A 69 6.92 11.28 -10.87
CA TYR A 69 7.87 10.48 -11.64
C TYR A 69 8.75 11.45 -12.42
N PRO A 70 9.95 11.79 -11.92
CA PRO A 70 10.79 12.78 -12.54
C PRO A 70 11.18 12.42 -13.97
N ILE A 71 11.17 13.41 -14.86
CA ILE A 71 11.50 13.21 -16.26
C ILE A 71 12.91 12.64 -16.44
N GLU A 72 13.84 13.00 -15.57
CA GLU A 72 15.20 12.49 -15.65
C GLU A 72 15.26 10.99 -15.43
N LEU A 73 14.45 10.47 -14.49
CA LEU A 73 14.38 9.05 -14.25
C LEU A 73 13.72 8.32 -15.40
N ILE A 74 12.73 8.95 -16.01
CA ILE A 74 12.09 8.41 -17.22
C ILE A 74 13.10 8.32 -18.35
N ARG A 75 13.89 9.37 -18.55
CA ARG A 75 14.92 9.40 -19.59
C ARG A 75 16.00 8.34 -19.38
N GLN A 76 16.31 8.06 -18.13
CA GLN A 76 17.29 7.03 -17.76
C GLN A 76 16.69 5.63 -17.72
N ASN A 77 15.42 5.51 -18.07
CA ASN A 77 14.68 4.23 -18.08
C ASN A 77 14.67 3.56 -16.71
N VAL A 78 14.54 4.34 -15.63
CA VAL A 78 14.47 3.82 -14.28
C VAL A 78 13.04 3.39 -13.99
N GLN A 79 12.83 2.09 -13.90
CA GLN A 79 11.50 1.49 -13.72
C GLN A 79 11.58 0.37 -12.69
N GLY A 80 10.45 0.01 -12.14
CA GLY A 80 10.34 -1.13 -11.24
C GLY A 80 9.32 -0.88 -10.16
N MET A 81 9.28 -1.78 -9.20
CA MET A 81 8.32 -1.71 -8.12
C MET A 81 8.97 -1.22 -6.84
N VAL A 82 8.33 -0.24 -6.19
CA VAL A 82 8.71 0.22 -4.86
C VAL A 82 7.76 -0.42 -3.86
N THR A 83 8.30 -1.05 -2.84
CA THR A 83 7.50 -1.68 -1.79
C THR A 83 7.68 -0.90 -0.51
N LEU A 84 6.57 -0.44 0.06
CA LEU A 84 6.53 0.35 1.28
C LEU A 84 5.82 -0.40 2.38
N ARG A 85 6.27 -0.19 3.61
CA ARG A 85 5.54 -0.60 4.82
C ARG A 85 4.99 0.68 5.47
N ALA A 86 3.77 0.63 5.96
CA ALA A 86 3.14 1.77 6.60
C ALA A 86 2.12 1.33 7.63
N VAL A 87 1.66 2.27 8.44
CA VAL A 87 0.55 2.06 9.37
C VAL A 87 -0.63 2.90 8.92
N ILE A 88 -1.78 2.27 8.78
CA ILE A 88 -3.06 2.95 8.57
C ILE A 88 -3.74 3.02 9.92
N HIS A 89 -3.80 4.21 10.50
CA HIS A 89 -4.34 4.39 11.85
C HIS A 89 -5.86 4.26 11.89
N SER A 90 -6.37 4.12 13.11
CA SER A 90 -7.81 4.02 13.33
C SER A 90 -8.57 5.29 12.96
N ASP A 91 -7.88 6.41 12.76
CA ASP A 91 -8.48 7.63 12.24
C ASP A 91 -8.31 7.79 10.71
N GLY A 92 -7.71 6.79 10.07
CA GLY A 92 -7.51 6.79 8.62
C GLY A 92 -6.24 7.44 8.12
N ARG A 93 -5.43 8.01 9.00
CA ARG A 93 -4.16 8.60 8.60
C ARG A 93 -3.11 7.54 8.32
N VAL A 94 -2.18 7.85 7.43
CA VAL A 94 -1.04 7.00 7.11
C VAL A 94 0.20 7.57 7.79
N SER A 95 0.97 6.71 8.45
CA SER A 95 2.24 7.09 9.07
C SER A 95 3.23 5.94 9.04
N ASP A 96 4.42 6.19 9.57
CA ASP A 96 5.49 5.20 9.68
C ASP A 96 5.81 4.53 8.35
N VAL A 97 5.85 5.33 7.30
CA VAL A 97 6.14 4.85 5.95
C VAL A 97 7.63 4.53 5.83
N LYS A 98 7.91 3.31 5.46
CA LYS A 98 9.29 2.80 5.35
C LYS A 98 9.45 2.06 4.03
N VAL A 99 10.54 2.32 3.33
CA VAL A 99 10.83 1.61 2.09
C VAL A 99 11.44 0.25 2.44
N LEU A 100 10.83 -0.81 1.93
CA LEU A 100 11.31 -2.17 2.12
C LEU A 100 12.15 -2.65 0.95
N ASN A 101 11.79 -2.23 -0.25
CA ASN A 101 12.49 -2.62 -1.47
C ASN A 101 12.23 -1.59 -2.55
N SER A 102 13.23 -1.35 -3.40
CA SER A 102 13.12 -0.35 -4.46
C SER A 102 14.17 -0.63 -5.53
N PRO A 103 13.85 -0.35 -6.79
CA PRO A 103 14.85 -0.48 -7.87
C PRO A 103 15.84 0.68 -7.90
N ASP A 104 15.49 1.82 -7.31
CA ASP A 104 16.33 3.02 -7.31
C ASP A 104 15.87 3.93 -6.17
N GLU A 105 16.80 4.31 -5.31
CA GLU A 105 16.46 5.12 -4.13
C GLU A 105 15.88 6.50 -4.47
N ARG A 106 16.11 7.00 -5.67
CA ARG A 106 15.52 8.27 -6.11
C ARG A 106 14.00 8.17 -6.27
N LEU A 107 13.46 6.97 -6.50
CA LEU A 107 12.01 6.73 -6.52
C LEU A 107 11.41 6.70 -5.12
N ASP A 108 12.20 6.35 -4.13
CA ASP A 108 11.72 6.16 -2.75
C ASP A 108 11.07 7.41 -2.18
N THR A 109 11.71 8.57 -2.39
CA THR A 109 11.21 9.85 -1.89
C THR A 109 9.83 10.16 -2.46
N TYR A 110 9.66 9.92 -3.76
CA TYR A 110 8.38 10.20 -4.43
C TYR A 110 7.29 9.22 -4.01
N ALA A 111 7.64 7.95 -3.85
CA ALA A 111 6.70 6.94 -3.39
C ALA A 111 6.22 7.23 -1.96
N ARG A 112 7.14 7.50 -1.05
CA ARG A 112 6.83 7.82 0.34
C ARG A 112 6.00 9.09 0.45
N ALA A 113 6.42 10.16 -0.23
CA ALA A 113 5.73 11.44 -0.16
C ALA A 113 4.28 11.33 -0.63
N ALA A 114 4.05 10.52 -1.65
CA ALA A 114 2.70 10.30 -2.14
C ALA A 114 1.85 9.52 -1.13
N PHE A 115 2.37 8.41 -0.65
CA PHE A 115 1.58 7.54 0.22
C PHE A 115 1.34 8.14 1.60
N GLU A 116 2.24 8.96 2.09
CA GLU A 116 2.06 9.67 3.36
C GLU A 116 0.88 10.65 3.32
N GLN A 117 0.46 11.07 2.14
CA GLN A 117 -0.68 11.97 1.95
C GLN A 117 -2.01 11.25 1.75
N TRP A 118 -1.99 9.94 1.62
CA TRP A 118 -3.23 9.19 1.46
C TRP A 118 -4.04 9.22 2.74
N GLN A 119 -5.36 9.15 2.57
CA GLN A 119 -6.28 9.03 3.69
C GLN A 119 -7.23 7.88 3.44
N PHE A 120 -7.60 7.21 4.51
CA PHE A 120 -8.46 6.05 4.47
C PHE A 120 -9.67 6.24 5.38
N ARG A 121 -10.77 5.62 4.97
CA ARG A 121 -11.76 5.20 5.94
C ARG A 121 -11.16 3.98 6.61
N PRO A 122 -11.04 3.96 7.96
CA PRO A 122 -10.25 2.93 8.62
C PRO A 122 -10.86 1.54 8.49
N GLY A 123 -10.04 0.53 8.69
CA GLY A 123 -10.53 -0.82 8.87
C GLY A 123 -11.42 -0.90 10.11
N MET A 124 -12.43 -1.74 10.05
CA MET A 124 -13.39 -1.89 11.15
C MET A 124 -13.45 -3.35 11.59
N LYS A 125 -13.54 -3.55 12.89
CA LYS A 125 -13.73 -4.88 13.47
C LYS A 125 -14.68 -4.77 14.65
N ASN A 126 -15.75 -5.54 14.62
CA ASN A 126 -16.78 -5.50 15.67
C ASN A 126 -17.33 -4.09 15.92
N GLY A 127 -17.48 -3.29 14.86
CA GLY A 127 -17.99 -1.93 14.95
C GLY A 127 -16.98 -0.89 15.41
N ASN A 128 -15.73 -1.27 15.62
CA ASN A 128 -14.67 -0.37 16.07
C ASN A 128 -13.61 -0.16 14.99
N ALA A 129 -13.12 1.06 14.87
CA ALA A 129 -12.01 1.34 13.98
C ALA A 129 -10.73 0.72 14.55
N VAL A 130 -9.94 0.08 13.67
CA VAL A 130 -8.70 -0.59 14.08
C VAL A 130 -7.54 -0.09 13.24
N ALA A 131 -6.36 -0.06 13.85
CA ALA A 131 -5.14 0.26 13.14
C ALA A 131 -4.63 -0.97 12.39
N LEU A 132 -4.10 -0.74 11.19
CA LEU A 132 -3.60 -1.79 10.32
C LEU A 132 -2.16 -1.54 9.95
N GLU A 133 -1.39 -2.62 9.83
CA GLU A 133 -0.09 -2.59 9.20
C GLU A 133 -0.26 -2.93 7.73
N ALA A 134 0.36 -2.16 6.85
CA ALA A 134 0.18 -2.33 5.41
C ALA A 134 1.51 -2.46 4.70
N VAL A 135 1.52 -3.25 3.63
CA VAL A 135 2.62 -3.31 2.66
C VAL A 135 2.04 -2.96 1.31
N VAL A 136 2.59 -1.92 0.71
CA VAL A 136 2.08 -1.36 -0.55
C VAL A 136 3.13 -1.56 -1.63
N THR A 137 2.72 -2.10 -2.77
CA THR A 137 3.57 -2.25 -3.94
C THR A 137 3.15 -1.23 -4.99
N ILE A 138 4.07 -0.33 -5.34
CA ILE A 138 3.82 0.77 -6.26
C ILE A 138 4.60 0.54 -7.54
N PRO A 139 3.93 0.36 -8.69
CA PRO A 139 4.64 0.19 -9.95
C PRO A 139 5.04 1.54 -10.55
N PHE A 140 6.33 1.68 -10.85
CA PHE A 140 6.87 2.79 -11.64
C PHE A 140 7.21 2.24 -13.01
N ARG A 141 6.39 2.55 -13.98
CA ARG A 141 6.59 2.07 -15.35
C ARG A 141 6.43 3.23 -16.32
N ILE A 142 7.27 3.24 -17.34
CA ILE A 142 7.25 4.28 -18.33
C ILE A 142 6.18 3.94 -19.37
N ARG A 143 5.26 4.90 -19.61
CA ARG A 143 4.28 4.78 -20.66
C ARG A 143 4.92 5.18 -21.98
N LYS A 144 4.72 4.33 -22.98
CA LYS A 144 5.06 4.67 -24.34
C LYS A 144 3.84 5.32 -24.98
N ALA A 145 4.04 6.51 -25.52
CA ALA A 145 2.95 7.32 -26.06
C ALA A 145 2.72 7.05 -27.54
N PHE A 146 2.34 5.83 -27.89
CA PHE A 146 1.96 5.50 -29.27
C PHE A 146 1.24 4.16 -29.36
#